data_7c69157119d2eed3814889e1328048b8
#
_entry.id   7c69157119d2eed3814889e1328048b8
#
_cell.length_a   1.000
_cell.length_b   1.000
_cell.length_c   1.000
_cell.angle_alpha   90.00
_cell.angle_beta   90.00
_cell.angle_gamma   90.00
#
_symmetry.space_group_name_H-M   'P 1'
#
loop_
_entity.id
_entity.type
_entity.pdbx_description
1 polymer ?
#
loop_
_entity_poly.entity_id
_entity_poly.type
_entity_poly.pdbx_seq_one_letter_code
_entity_poly.pdbx_strand_id
1 'polypeptide(L)'
;MHSMSRSMHVVGFRTLKTVLASVLALIVCGRFEAMNPVLVLMGVYCAMDRTITASWRACLNQFFGLLIGSVLGFLLLLAVPQPPLWLIGVCLLPVILICNLLHISYAVFLASVIFLSVCTGDSTIHDILARVRDTSTGLAFGLAVNVLVHPYTNAKSVCALIRELQEKTLDAVRVVIFQGCYPDMAACKALLQALTTEVERTRQQLPLRSRHYRDLLAQEGGCMQLAERMVHEVQALCGMDVFGAPRAETLTRLAELCGEEPEPAQTTETGVQYDAVTDYHLQCYLQAYGFLSELTPREQAPAAEIVAEE
;
A
#
# COMPACT_ATOMS: atom_id res chain seq x y z
N MET A 1 -29.54 6.84 -18.70
CA MET A 1 -29.37 7.02 -17.24
C MET A 1 -28.12 6.35 -16.68
N HIS A 2 -26.99 6.25 -17.43
CA HIS A 2 -25.76 5.57 -17.00
C HIS A 2 -24.59 6.52 -16.66
N SER A 3 -24.82 7.84 -16.66
CA SER A 3 -23.74 8.84 -16.47
C SER A 3 -23.63 9.40 -15.03
N MET A 4 -24.58 9.15 -14.15
CA MET A 4 -24.60 9.76 -12.80
C MET A 4 -23.94 8.92 -11.70
N SER A 5 -23.64 7.66 -11.96
CA SER A 5 -23.01 6.76 -10.96
C SER A 5 -21.48 6.93 -10.84
N ARG A 6 -20.82 7.57 -11.81
CA ARG A 6 -19.35 7.70 -11.84
C ARG A 6 -18.80 8.87 -11.01
N SER A 7 -19.61 9.81 -10.58
CA SER A 7 -19.14 11.03 -9.88
C SER A 7 -19.09 10.91 -8.35
N MET A 8 -19.68 9.87 -7.73
CA MET A 8 -19.67 9.71 -6.27
C MET A 8 -18.40 9.06 -5.70
N HIS A 9 -17.47 8.58 -6.53
CA HIS A 9 -16.19 8.03 -6.07
C HIS A 9 -15.05 9.07 -5.97
N VAL A 10 -15.33 10.36 -6.17
CA VAL A 10 -14.31 11.43 -6.15
C VAL A 10 -13.83 11.74 -4.73
N VAL A 11 -14.64 11.52 -3.70
CA VAL A 11 -14.23 11.73 -2.31
C VAL A 11 -13.79 10.40 -1.71
N GLY A 12 -12.52 10.09 -1.84
CA GLY A 12 -11.94 8.91 -1.20
C GLY A 12 -11.94 9.03 0.33
N PHE A 13 -12.00 7.92 1.04
CA PHE A 13 -11.97 7.84 2.51
C PHE A 13 -10.77 8.58 3.13
N ARG A 14 -9.65 8.66 2.40
CA ARG A 14 -8.48 9.48 2.78
C ARG A 14 -8.82 10.97 2.88
N THR A 15 -9.56 11.50 1.89
CA THR A 15 -9.97 12.90 1.88
C THR A 15 -10.85 13.21 3.09
N LEU A 16 -11.78 12.31 3.41
CA LEU A 16 -12.64 12.46 4.59
C LEU A 16 -11.84 12.49 5.90
N LYS A 17 -10.87 11.59 6.06
CA LYS A 17 -9.94 11.58 7.21
C LYS A 17 -9.16 12.89 7.32
N THR A 18 -8.62 13.38 6.19
CA THR A 18 -7.83 14.61 6.17
C THR A 18 -8.70 15.82 6.57
N VAL A 19 -9.93 15.89 6.06
CA VAL A 19 -10.87 16.95 6.44
C VAL A 19 -11.21 16.86 7.92
N LEU A 20 -11.51 15.66 8.44
CA LEU A 20 -11.80 15.45 9.86
C LEU A 20 -10.62 15.88 10.74
N ALA A 21 -9.41 15.48 10.41
CA ALA A 21 -8.20 15.89 11.14
C ALA A 21 -8.01 17.41 11.11
N SER A 22 -8.24 18.04 9.94
CA SER A 22 -8.13 19.49 9.77
C SER A 22 -9.16 20.23 10.63
N VAL A 23 -10.42 19.77 10.64
CA VAL A 23 -11.48 20.37 11.45
C VAL A 23 -11.17 20.25 12.94
N LEU A 24 -10.78 19.07 13.41
CA LEU A 24 -10.40 18.87 14.82
C LEU A 24 -9.22 19.74 15.24
N ALA A 25 -8.18 19.80 14.40
CA ALA A 25 -7.02 20.65 14.65
C ALA A 25 -7.38 22.15 14.68
N LEU A 26 -8.25 22.60 13.79
CA LEU A 26 -8.71 24.01 13.76
C LEU A 26 -9.62 24.36 14.96
N ILE A 27 -10.45 23.43 15.43
CA ILE A 27 -11.25 23.65 16.66
C ILE A 27 -10.31 23.87 17.84
N VAL A 28 -9.25 23.08 17.97
CA VAL A 28 -8.24 23.27 19.02
C VAL A 28 -7.48 24.58 18.82
N CYS A 29 -7.08 24.90 17.59
CA CYS A 29 -6.43 26.16 17.26
C CYS A 29 -7.29 27.37 17.68
N GLY A 30 -8.60 27.34 17.43
CA GLY A 30 -9.51 28.41 17.81
C GLY A 30 -9.73 28.56 19.32
N ARG A 31 -9.30 27.60 20.14
CA ARG A 31 -9.32 27.71 21.62
C ARG A 31 -8.07 28.41 22.18
N PHE A 32 -7.02 28.50 21.39
CA PHE A 32 -5.74 29.11 21.76
C PHE A 32 -5.41 30.24 20.78
N GLU A 33 -5.76 31.48 21.15
CA GLU A 33 -5.61 32.68 20.29
C GLU A 33 -4.20 32.91 19.74
N ALA A 34 -3.17 32.28 20.33
CA ALA A 34 -1.77 32.41 19.94
C ALA A 34 -1.31 31.37 18.91
N MET A 35 -2.21 30.52 18.36
CA MET A 35 -1.84 29.49 17.39
C MET A 35 -2.07 29.94 15.94
N ASN A 36 -1.11 29.65 15.06
CA ASN A 36 -1.24 29.94 13.64
C ASN A 36 -1.94 28.78 12.90
N PRO A 37 -3.18 28.98 12.40
CA PRO A 37 -3.96 27.91 11.77
C PRO A 37 -3.32 27.37 10.50
N VAL A 38 -2.53 28.17 9.78
CA VAL A 38 -1.85 27.73 8.55
C VAL A 38 -0.76 26.70 8.88
N LEU A 39 0.03 26.94 9.92
CA LEU A 39 1.09 26.01 10.35
C LEU A 39 0.50 24.72 10.92
N VAL A 40 -0.61 24.82 11.66
CA VAL A 40 -1.34 23.64 12.16
C VAL A 40 -1.85 22.79 11.01
N LEU A 41 -2.50 23.40 10.01
CA LEU A 41 -2.99 22.65 8.83
C LEU A 41 -1.86 22.03 8.01
N MET A 42 -0.73 22.75 7.83
CA MET A 42 0.45 22.17 7.17
C MET A 42 0.90 20.89 7.89
N GLY A 43 0.98 20.93 9.22
CA GLY A 43 1.30 19.75 10.02
C GLY A 43 0.34 18.59 9.76
N VAL A 44 -0.97 18.84 9.76
CA VAL A 44 -1.99 17.82 9.46
C VAL A 44 -1.75 17.18 8.10
N TYR A 45 -1.57 17.98 7.04
CA TYR A 45 -1.36 17.48 5.68
C TYR A 45 -0.07 16.65 5.56
N CYS A 46 1.00 17.09 6.22
CA CYS A 46 2.28 16.37 6.22
C CYS A 46 2.22 15.04 6.98
N ALA A 47 1.31 14.88 7.94
CA ALA A 47 1.15 13.66 8.72
C ALA A 47 0.29 12.59 8.05
N MET A 48 -0.53 12.98 7.06
CA MET A 48 -1.50 12.08 6.42
C MET A 48 -0.88 11.23 5.33
N ASP A 49 -0.58 9.97 5.66
CA ASP A 49 -0.14 8.98 4.68
C ASP A 49 -1.11 7.78 4.61
N ARG A 50 -0.89 6.88 3.66
CA ARG A 50 -1.77 5.72 3.39
C ARG A 50 -1.73 4.69 4.52
N THR A 51 -0.57 4.49 5.13
CA THR A 51 -0.37 3.50 6.18
C THR A 51 0.00 4.17 7.50
N ILE A 52 -0.31 3.51 8.63
CA ILE A 52 0.00 4.03 9.96
C ILE A 52 1.51 4.15 10.17
N THR A 53 2.28 3.16 9.72
CA THR A 53 3.75 3.20 9.83
C THR A 53 4.38 4.28 8.96
N ALA A 54 3.86 4.48 7.73
CA ALA A 54 4.33 5.57 6.88
C ALA A 54 4.01 6.93 7.50
N SER A 55 2.80 7.12 8.04
CA SER A 55 2.42 8.35 8.76
C SER A 55 3.30 8.61 9.98
N TRP A 56 3.61 7.57 10.77
CA TRP A 56 4.51 7.70 11.91
C TRP A 56 5.91 8.14 11.48
N ARG A 57 6.48 7.47 10.47
CA ARG A 57 7.79 7.85 9.90
C ARG A 57 7.76 9.26 9.29
N ALA A 58 6.69 9.59 8.56
CA ALA A 58 6.50 10.92 8.00
C ALA A 58 6.47 11.98 9.10
N CYS A 59 5.70 11.77 10.18
CA CYS A 59 5.65 12.69 11.32
C CYS A 59 7.03 12.90 11.97
N LEU A 60 7.77 11.82 12.22
CA LEU A 60 9.12 11.93 12.78
C LEU A 60 10.05 12.70 11.85
N ASN A 61 10.06 12.36 10.55
CA ASN A 61 10.90 13.05 9.58
C ASN A 61 10.53 14.53 9.46
N GLN A 62 9.24 14.86 9.42
CA GLN A 62 8.76 16.24 9.38
C GLN A 62 9.10 17.01 10.65
N PHE A 63 9.03 16.36 11.82
CA PHE A 63 9.44 16.97 13.09
C PHE A 63 10.93 17.32 13.10
N PHE A 64 11.80 16.41 12.63
CA PHE A 64 13.23 16.72 12.48
C PHE A 64 13.49 17.83 11.44
N GLY A 65 12.78 17.81 10.31
CA GLY A 65 12.85 18.89 9.33
C GLY A 65 12.44 20.25 9.89
N LEU A 66 11.37 20.27 10.69
CA LEU A 66 10.91 21.46 11.42
C LEU A 66 11.99 22.01 12.35
N LEU A 67 12.68 21.17 13.10
CA LEU A 67 13.79 21.57 13.98
C LEU A 67 14.97 22.11 13.17
N ILE A 68 15.36 21.42 12.08
CA ILE A 68 16.46 21.86 11.21
C ILE A 68 16.15 23.24 10.62
N GLY A 69 14.96 23.42 10.04
CA GLY A 69 14.55 24.71 9.48
C GLY A 69 14.55 25.84 10.51
N SER A 70 14.04 25.56 11.71
CA SER A 70 13.99 26.54 12.83
C SER A 70 15.38 26.92 13.31
N VAL A 71 16.25 25.93 13.54
CA VAL A 71 17.62 26.17 14.03
C VAL A 71 18.44 26.95 13.01
N LEU A 72 18.43 26.54 11.74
CA LEU A 72 19.18 27.22 10.68
C LEU A 72 18.64 28.64 10.43
N GLY A 73 17.32 28.83 10.48
CA GLY A 73 16.73 30.17 10.39
C GLY A 73 17.12 31.06 11.54
N PHE A 74 17.15 30.54 12.77
CA PHE A 74 17.60 31.27 13.94
C PHE A 74 19.09 31.65 13.87
N LEU A 75 19.94 30.70 13.43
CA LEU A 75 21.38 30.98 13.26
C LEU A 75 21.62 32.04 12.19
N LEU A 76 20.87 32.07 11.12
CA LEU A 76 20.94 33.11 10.11
C LEU A 76 20.57 34.49 10.68
N LEU A 77 19.48 34.55 11.48
CA LEU A 77 19.06 35.81 12.12
C LEU A 77 20.06 36.31 13.15
N LEU A 78 20.75 35.41 13.86
CA LEU A 78 21.85 35.80 14.77
C LEU A 78 23.04 36.39 14.01
N ALA A 79 23.35 35.88 12.81
CA ALA A 79 24.44 36.36 11.99
C ALA A 79 24.08 37.65 11.25
N VAL A 80 22.85 37.75 10.75
CA VAL A 80 22.34 38.89 9.97
C VAL A 80 20.90 39.16 10.42
N PRO A 81 20.66 40.15 11.31
CA PRO A 81 19.36 40.42 11.89
C PRO A 81 18.23 40.74 10.86
N GLN A 82 18.62 41.28 9.71
CA GLN A 82 17.70 41.57 8.58
C GLN A 82 18.30 41.01 7.28
N PRO A 83 18.21 39.70 7.04
CA PRO A 83 18.80 39.10 5.86
C PRO A 83 18.03 39.51 4.59
N PRO A 84 18.72 39.97 3.53
CA PRO A 84 18.08 40.25 2.26
C PRO A 84 17.53 38.94 1.64
N LEU A 85 16.45 39.05 0.85
CA LEU A 85 15.75 37.89 0.29
C LEU A 85 16.66 36.94 -0.52
N TRP A 86 17.65 37.50 -1.24
CA TRP A 86 18.60 36.69 -1.98
C TRP A 86 19.48 35.80 -1.06
N LEU A 87 19.87 36.34 0.11
CA LEU A 87 20.66 35.58 1.09
C LEU A 87 19.83 34.45 1.71
N ILE A 88 18.55 34.71 2.01
CA ILE A 88 17.61 33.68 2.47
C ILE A 88 17.52 32.55 1.43
N GLY A 89 17.40 32.90 0.14
CA GLY A 89 17.38 31.94 -0.94
C GLY A 89 18.63 31.05 -1.02
N VAL A 90 19.83 31.67 -0.87
CA VAL A 90 21.13 30.93 -0.83
C VAL A 90 21.19 30.02 0.40
N CYS A 91 20.73 30.50 1.56
CA CYS A 91 20.74 29.75 2.82
C CYS A 91 19.68 28.60 2.87
N LEU A 92 18.80 28.47 1.90
CA LEU A 92 17.99 27.25 1.71
C LEU A 92 18.84 26.04 1.30
N LEU A 93 19.97 26.26 0.62
CA LEU A 93 20.85 25.18 0.18
C LEU A 93 21.34 24.29 1.34
N PRO A 94 21.92 24.83 2.45
CA PRO A 94 22.27 23.99 3.59
C PRO A 94 21.09 23.31 4.25
N VAL A 95 19.87 23.89 4.26
CA VAL A 95 18.67 23.23 4.77
C VAL A 95 18.38 21.96 3.96
N ILE A 96 18.36 22.08 2.63
CA ILE A 96 18.11 20.96 1.72
C ILE A 96 19.23 19.92 1.84
N LEU A 97 20.49 20.35 1.89
CA LEU A 97 21.63 19.46 1.98
C LEU A 97 21.62 18.64 3.27
N ILE A 98 21.34 19.25 4.41
CA ILE A 98 21.26 18.56 5.71
C ILE A 98 20.10 17.56 5.71
N CYS A 99 18.91 17.93 5.22
CA CYS A 99 17.78 17.02 5.12
C CYS A 99 18.08 15.80 4.23
N ASN A 100 18.78 16.01 3.11
CA ASN A 100 19.17 14.93 2.21
C ASN A 100 20.27 14.04 2.83
N LEU A 101 21.24 14.62 3.52
CA LEU A 101 22.31 13.88 4.22
C LEU A 101 21.73 12.98 5.33
N LEU A 102 20.70 13.44 6.01
CA LEU A 102 19.99 12.68 7.03
C LEU A 102 18.95 11.70 6.45
N HIS A 103 18.85 11.58 5.13
CA HIS A 103 17.85 10.74 4.43
C HIS A 103 16.39 11.06 4.79
N ILE A 104 16.09 12.32 5.14
CA ILE A 104 14.74 12.81 5.44
C ILE A 104 14.21 13.71 4.33
N SER A 105 14.40 13.32 3.07
CA SER A 105 14.04 14.11 1.88
C SER A 105 12.57 14.56 1.86
N TYR A 106 11.67 13.80 2.46
CA TYR A 106 10.25 14.19 2.62
C TYR A 106 10.04 15.43 3.49
N ALA A 107 10.99 15.73 4.39
CA ALA A 107 10.89 16.87 5.29
C ALA A 107 11.43 18.19 4.69
N VAL A 108 12.09 18.14 3.55
CA VAL A 108 12.71 19.30 2.89
C VAL A 108 11.71 20.44 2.69
N PHE A 109 10.49 20.11 2.23
CA PHE A 109 9.45 21.11 2.00
C PHE A 109 9.08 21.85 3.30
N LEU A 110 8.75 21.14 4.36
CA LEU A 110 8.37 21.73 5.63
C LEU A 110 9.53 22.48 6.28
N ALA A 111 10.74 21.90 6.25
CA ALA A 111 11.96 22.55 6.74
C ALA A 111 12.20 23.89 6.04
N SER A 112 12.06 23.93 4.72
CA SER A 112 12.25 25.14 3.91
C SER A 112 11.20 26.21 4.21
N VAL A 113 9.92 25.82 4.38
CA VAL A 113 8.85 26.76 4.71
C VAL A 113 9.03 27.34 6.11
N ILE A 114 9.42 26.52 7.09
CA ILE A 114 9.69 27.00 8.45
C ILE A 114 10.92 27.91 8.47
N PHE A 115 12.02 27.51 7.79
CA PHE A 115 13.19 28.35 7.63
C PHE A 115 12.83 29.72 7.05
N LEU A 116 12.10 29.76 5.93
CA LEU A 116 11.64 30.99 5.31
C LEU A 116 10.77 31.82 6.27
N SER A 117 9.82 31.18 6.93
CA SER A 117 8.92 31.81 7.90
C SER A 117 9.67 32.43 9.08
N VAL A 118 10.77 31.81 9.55
CA VAL A 118 11.65 32.36 10.60
C VAL A 118 12.40 33.57 10.07
N CYS A 119 12.95 33.51 8.86
CA CYS A 119 13.79 34.57 8.30
C CYS A 119 13.01 35.81 7.84
N THR A 120 11.72 35.69 7.50
CA THR A 120 10.88 36.78 6.97
C THR A 120 10.03 37.49 8.04
N GLY A 121 9.99 36.97 9.26
CA GLY A 121 9.23 37.59 10.38
C GLY A 121 10.15 38.24 11.39
N ASP A 122 9.62 39.16 12.20
CA ASP A 122 10.27 39.69 13.41
C ASP A 122 10.33 38.57 14.48
N SER A 123 11.20 37.57 14.23
CA SER A 123 11.17 36.32 14.97
C SER A 123 12.01 36.40 16.25
N THR A 124 11.32 36.49 17.37
CA THR A 124 11.93 36.19 18.67
C THR A 124 12.04 34.67 18.87
N ILE A 125 12.84 34.23 19.82
CA ILE A 125 12.90 32.80 20.20
C ILE A 125 11.52 32.27 20.54
N HIS A 126 10.67 33.08 21.16
CA HIS A 126 9.27 32.72 21.50
C HIS A 126 8.43 32.43 20.26
N ASP A 127 8.57 33.26 19.20
CA ASP A 127 7.84 33.08 17.96
C ASP A 127 8.28 31.80 17.20
N ILE A 128 9.60 31.50 17.25
CA ILE A 128 10.13 30.27 16.67
C ILE A 128 9.56 29.04 17.39
N LEU A 129 9.55 29.07 18.73
CA LEU A 129 8.96 27.99 19.53
C LEU A 129 7.45 27.85 19.29
N ALA A 130 6.73 28.97 19.11
CA ALA A 130 5.30 28.95 18.75
C ALA A 130 5.07 28.23 17.41
N ARG A 131 5.89 28.50 16.39
CA ARG A 131 5.80 27.82 15.07
C ARG A 131 6.07 26.33 15.18
N VAL A 132 7.09 25.92 15.96
CA VAL A 132 7.37 24.51 16.24
C VAL A 132 6.18 23.85 16.94
N ARG A 133 5.62 24.49 17.97
CA ARG A 133 4.44 24.01 18.68
C ARG A 133 3.23 23.83 17.72
N ASP A 134 2.92 24.86 16.94
CA ASP A 134 1.74 24.89 16.07
C ASP A 134 1.81 23.79 15.01
N THR A 135 2.97 23.66 14.33
CA THR A 135 3.18 22.61 13.33
C THR A 135 3.17 21.22 13.95
N SER A 136 3.82 21.05 15.13
CA SER A 136 3.83 19.76 15.86
C SER A 136 2.42 19.35 16.31
N THR A 137 1.59 20.32 16.72
CA THR A 137 0.19 20.08 17.04
C THR A 137 -0.56 19.54 15.82
N GLY A 138 -0.36 20.15 14.65
CA GLY A 138 -0.94 19.65 13.40
C GLY A 138 -0.48 18.24 13.05
N LEU A 139 0.82 17.95 13.17
CA LEU A 139 1.35 16.60 12.97
C LEU A 139 0.70 15.58 13.91
N ALA A 140 0.54 15.93 15.19
CA ALA A 140 -0.07 15.07 16.19
C ALA A 140 -1.54 14.76 15.87
N PHE A 141 -2.35 15.78 15.48
CA PHE A 141 -3.74 15.58 15.06
C PHE A 141 -3.86 14.74 13.79
N GLY A 142 -3.02 15.00 12.77
CA GLY A 142 -3.00 14.20 11.56
C GLY A 142 -2.69 12.73 11.85
N LEU A 143 -1.67 12.46 12.67
CA LEU A 143 -1.30 11.12 13.09
C LEU A 143 -2.42 10.46 13.92
N ALA A 144 -2.95 11.16 14.92
CA ALA A 144 -3.99 10.63 15.80
C ALA A 144 -5.25 10.21 14.99
N VAL A 145 -5.73 11.06 14.10
CA VAL A 145 -6.87 10.74 13.24
C VAL A 145 -6.56 9.59 12.31
N ASN A 146 -5.34 9.53 11.74
CA ASN A 146 -4.97 8.41 10.86
C ASN A 146 -4.90 7.07 11.61
N VAL A 147 -4.54 7.08 12.88
CA VAL A 147 -4.52 5.87 13.74
C VAL A 147 -5.91 5.49 14.24
N LEU A 148 -6.72 6.48 14.67
CA LEU A 148 -8.01 6.24 15.32
C LEU A 148 -9.14 5.96 14.34
N VAL A 149 -9.15 6.66 13.20
CA VAL A 149 -10.21 6.54 12.20
C VAL A 149 -9.86 5.42 11.24
N HIS A 150 -10.50 4.31 11.44
CA HIS A 150 -10.56 3.09 10.62
C HIS A 150 -9.33 2.84 9.72
N PRO A 151 -8.49 1.85 10.03
CA PRO A 151 -7.34 1.52 9.18
C PRO A 151 -7.83 1.11 7.79
N TYR A 152 -7.06 1.47 6.78
CA TYR A 152 -7.31 1.03 5.41
C TYR A 152 -7.30 -0.51 5.37
N THR A 153 -8.42 -1.12 5.03
CA THR A 153 -8.51 -2.55 4.77
C THR A 153 -8.52 -2.75 3.26
N ASN A 154 -7.49 -3.39 2.75
CA ASN A 154 -7.38 -3.72 1.32
C ASN A 154 -7.83 -5.18 1.02
N ALA A 155 -8.52 -5.83 1.97
CA ALA A 155 -8.98 -7.21 1.81
C ALA A 155 -9.78 -7.41 0.51
N LYS A 156 -10.65 -6.46 0.14
CA LYS A 156 -11.39 -6.51 -1.14
C LYS A 156 -10.45 -6.46 -2.36
N SER A 157 -9.43 -5.62 -2.31
CA SER A 157 -8.43 -5.51 -3.39
C SER A 157 -7.58 -6.77 -3.49
N VAL A 158 -7.16 -7.32 -2.35
CA VAL A 158 -6.42 -8.59 -2.27
C VAL A 158 -7.26 -9.74 -2.83
N CYS A 159 -8.52 -9.87 -2.41
CA CYS A 159 -9.42 -10.90 -2.94
C CYS A 159 -9.67 -10.75 -4.45
N ALA A 160 -9.81 -9.51 -4.96
CA ALA A 160 -9.98 -9.27 -6.39
C ALA A 160 -8.74 -9.68 -7.18
N LEU A 161 -7.53 -9.33 -6.70
CA LEU A 161 -6.27 -9.72 -7.33
C LEU A 161 -6.06 -11.24 -7.32
N ILE A 162 -6.43 -11.92 -6.23
CA ILE A 162 -6.36 -13.39 -6.15
C ILE A 162 -7.28 -14.04 -7.18
N ARG A 163 -8.53 -13.57 -7.30
CA ARG A 163 -9.48 -14.10 -8.30
C ARG A 163 -8.97 -13.90 -9.72
N GLU A 164 -8.50 -12.71 -10.04
CA GLU A 164 -7.95 -12.42 -11.36
C GLU A 164 -6.71 -13.28 -11.65
N LEU A 165 -5.86 -13.51 -10.65
CA LEU A 165 -4.70 -14.38 -10.76
C LEU A 165 -5.12 -15.85 -10.97
N GLN A 166 -6.14 -16.33 -10.25
CA GLN A 166 -6.69 -17.68 -10.43
C GLN A 166 -7.25 -17.86 -11.85
N GLU A 167 -8.01 -16.89 -12.36
CA GLU A 167 -8.56 -16.92 -13.73
C GLU A 167 -7.42 -16.96 -14.77
N LYS A 168 -6.43 -16.06 -14.67
CA LYS A 168 -5.31 -16.01 -15.61
C LYS A 168 -4.41 -17.24 -15.58
N THR A 169 -4.16 -17.79 -14.39
CA THR A 169 -3.36 -19.02 -14.27
C THR A 169 -4.13 -20.24 -14.76
N LEU A 170 -5.45 -20.30 -14.55
CA LEU A 170 -6.31 -21.36 -15.07
C LEU A 170 -6.33 -21.33 -16.61
N ASP A 171 -6.50 -20.14 -17.21
CA ASP A 171 -6.40 -19.97 -18.66
C ASP A 171 -5.03 -20.42 -19.19
N ALA A 172 -3.94 -20.07 -18.48
CA ALA A 172 -2.61 -20.49 -18.88
C ALA A 172 -2.42 -22.02 -18.84
N VAL A 173 -2.88 -22.69 -17.78
CA VAL A 173 -2.85 -24.16 -17.67
C VAL A 173 -3.71 -24.80 -18.75
N ARG A 174 -4.89 -24.23 -19.03
CA ARG A 174 -5.77 -24.68 -20.10
C ARG A 174 -5.07 -24.66 -21.46
N VAL A 175 -4.40 -23.56 -21.79
CA VAL A 175 -3.65 -23.42 -23.06
C VAL A 175 -2.52 -24.43 -23.14
N VAL A 176 -1.79 -24.64 -22.04
CA VAL A 176 -0.68 -25.63 -22.01
C VAL A 176 -1.20 -27.05 -22.21
N ILE A 177 -2.20 -27.49 -21.44
CA ILE A 177 -2.62 -28.89 -21.38
C ILE A 177 -3.53 -29.29 -22.55
N PHE A 178 -4.49 -28.42 -22.92
CA PHE A 178 -5.50 -28.76 -23.95
C PHE A 178 -5.13 -28.25 -25.35
N GLN A 179 -4.29 -27.23 -25.45
CA GLN A 179 -3.89 -26.67 -26.76
C GLN A 179 -2.42 -26.97 -27.13
N GLY A 180 -1.63 -27.43 -26.17
CA GLY A 180 -0.18 -27.71 -26.39
C GLY A 180 0.63 -26.44 -26.73
N CYS A 181 0.18 -25.28 -26.31
CA CYS A 181 0.81 -23.99 -26.58
C CYS A 181 1.42 -23.38 -25.33
N TYR A 182 2.43 -22.51 -25.51
CA TYR A 182 3.06 -21.79 -24.40
C TYR A 182 2.40 -20.42 -24.21
N PRO A 183 1.66 -20.18 -23.10
CA PRO A 183 1.03 -18.91 -22.83
C PRO A 183 2.06 -17.85 -22.37
N ASP A 184 1.75 -16.57 -22.59
CA ASP A 184 2.53 -15.48 -22.02
C ASP A 184 2.20 -15.33 -20.52
N MET A 185 3.22 -15.56 -19.69
CA MET A 185 3.11 -15.46 -18.23
C MET A 185 3.30 -14.01 -17.69
N ALA A 186 3.47 -13.01 -18.55
CA ALA A 186 3.73 -11.63 -18.11
C ALA A 186 2.58 -11.07 -17.26
N ALA A 187 1.33 -11.34 -17.65
CA ALA A 187 0.15 -10.93 -16.89
C ALA A 187 0.07 -11.58 -15.50
N CYS A 188 0.35 -12.88 -15.39
CA CYS A 188 0.35 -13.60 -14.11
C CYS A 188 1.44 -13.06 -13.18
N LYS A 189 2.64 -12.77 -13.70
CA LYS A 189 3.74 -12.17 -12.92
C LYS A 189 3.39 -10.77 -12.44
N ALA A 190 2.78 -9.94 -13.27
CA ALA A 190 2.36 -8.60 -12.91
C ALA A 190 1.28 -8.62 -11.79
N LEU A 191 0.30 -9.52 -11.89
CA LEU A 191 -0.71 -9.71 -10.86
C LEU A 191 -0.12 -10.21 -9.53
N LEU A 192 0.82 -11.15 -9.58
CA LEU A 192 1.52 -11.63 -8.40
C LEU A 192 2.31 -10.50 -7.72
N GLN A 193 2.99 -9.66 -8.49
CA GLN A 193 3.71 -8.49 -7.97
C GLN A 193 2.75 -7.46 -7.36
N ALA A 194 1.60 -7.21 -7.99
CA ALA A 194 0.56 -6.35 -7.43
C ALA A 194 0.02 -6.90 -6.11
N LEU A 195 -0.25 -8.21 -6.03
CA LEU A 195 -0.68 -8.90 -4.82
C LEU A 195 0.35 -8.77 -3.71
N THR A 196 1.64 -9.02 -3.99
CA THR A 196 2.75 -8.84 -3.04
C THR A 196 2.76 -7.42 -2.48
N THR A 197 2.59 -6.42 -3.34
CA THR A 197 2.57 -5.01 -2.94
C THR A 197 1.40 -4.70 -2.00
N GLU A 198 0.21 -5.24 -2.26
CA GLU A 198 -0.97 -5.01 -1.42
C GLU A 198 -0.87 -5.72 -0.07
N VAL A 199 -0.37 -6.95 -0.03
CA VAL A 199 -0.13 -7.70 1.22
C VAL A 199 0.93 -6.99 2.07
N GLU A 200 2.02 -6.51 1.48
CA GLU A 200 3.04 -5.74 2.21
C GLU A 200 2.49 -4.41 2.75
N ARG A 201 1.58 -3.75 2.04
CA ARG A 201 0.86 -2.57 2.57
C ARG A 201 0.02 -2.90 3.80
N THR A 202 -0.66 -4.05 3.82
CA THR A 202 -1.39 -4.51 5.02
C THR A 202 -0.42 -4.73 6.17
N ARG A 203 0.70 -5.39 5.91
CA ARG A 203 1.74 -5.66 6.91
C ARG A 203 2.30 -4.39 7.54
N GLN A 204 2.46 -3.33 6.76
CA GLN A 204 2.94 -2.03 7.26
C GLN A 204 1.93 -1.29 8.14
N GLN A 205 0.68 -1.73 8.24
CA GLN A 205 -0.33 -1.12 9.11
C GLN A 205 -0.38 -1.70 10.52
N LEU A 206 0.35 -2.77 10.77
CA LEU A 206 0.16 -3.69 11.89
C LEU A 206 0.74 -3.38 13.26
N PRO A 207 1.75 -2.52 13.47
CA PRO A 207 2.40 -2.44 14.78
C PRO A 207 1.48 -2.05 15.95
N LEU A 208 0.27 -1.56 15.67
CA LEU A 208 -0.57 -0.90 16.68
C LEU A 208 -1.90 -1.61 17.00
N ARG A 209 -2.25 -2.79 16.42
CA ARG A 209 -3.60 -3.33 16.62
C ARG A 209 -3.74 -4.84 16.81
N SER A 210 -4.87 -5.19 17.39
CA SER A 210 -5.45 -6.40 17.97
C SER A 210 -5.17 -7.76 17.29
N ARG A 211 -5.53 -8.85 17.99
CA ARG A 211 -5.46 -10.26 17.53
C ARG A 211 -6.10 -10.48 16.17
N HIS A 212 -7.24 -9.86 15.92
CA HIS A 212 -7.96 -9.93 14.63
C HIS A 212 -7.10 -9.56 13.41
N TYR A 213 -6.24 -8.53 13.53
CA TYR A 213 -5.32 -8.16 12.44
C TYR A 213 -4.17 -9.14 12.23
N ARG A 214 -3.71 -9.80 13.30
CA ARG A 214 -2.70 -10.85 13.17
C ARG A 214 -3.25 -12.07 12.44
N ASP A 215 -4.50 -12.43 12.71
CA ASP A 215 -5.17 -13.54 12.06
C ASP A 215 -5.43 -13.24 10.59
N LEU A 216 -5.86 -12.01 10.25
CA LEU A 216 -6.01 -11.54 8.87
C LEU A 216 -4.69 -11.61 8.10
N LEU A 217 -3.58 -11.17 8.69
CA LEU A 217 -2.25 -11.26 8.07
C LEU A 217 -1.74 -12.68 7.90
N ALA A 218 -1.99 -13.54 8.86
CA ALA A 218 -1.65 -14.95 8.73
C ALA A 218 -2.41 -15.57 7.56
N GLN A 219 -3.69 -15.21 7.40
CA GLN A 219 -4.52 -15.64 6.29
C GLN A 219 -4.03 -15.05 4.96
N GLU A 220 -3.76 -13.74 4.89
CA GLU A 220 -3.21 -13.10 3.68
C GLU A 220 -1.84 -13.65 3.30
N GLY A 221 -0.98 -13.93 4.30
CA GLY A 221 0.32 -14.58 4.10
C GLY A 221 0.18 -16.00 3.55
N GLY A 222 -0.78 -16.78 4.04
CA GLY A 222 -1.12 -18.09 3.50
C GLY A 222 -1.62 -18.02 2.05
N CYS A 223 -2.52 -17.08 1.75
CA CYS A 223 -2.98 -16.83 0.38
C CYS A 223 -1.83 -16.43 -0.56
N MET A 224 -0.89 -15.62 -0.09
CA MET A 224 0.27 -15.22 -0.87
C MET A 224 1.17 -16.40 -1.24
N GLN A 225 1.50 -17.28 -0.27
CA GLN A 225 2.30 -18.47 -0.52
C GLN A 225 1.63 -19.43 -1.52
N LEU A 226 0.32 -19.60 -1.41
CA LEU A 226 -0.45 -20.42 -2.35
C LEU A 226 -0.47 -19.80 -3.76
N ALA A 227 -0.63 -18.48 -3.86
CA ALA A 227 -0.58 -17.75 -5.12
C ALA A 227 0.80 -17.85 -5.80
N GLU A 228 1.88 -17.68 -5.03
CA GLU A 228 3.26 -17.87 -5.52
C GLU A 228 3.48 -19.29 -6.02
N ARG A 229 3.04 -20.29 -5.24
CA ARG A 229 3.14 -21.70 -5.63
C ARG A 229 2.37 -21.96 -6.92
N MET A 230 1.13 -21.48 -7.02
CA MET A 230 0.29 -21.65 -8.21
C MET A 230 0.97 -21.09 -9.48
N VAL A 231 1.51 -19.88 -9.42
CA VAL A 231 2.24 -19.26 -10.55
C VAL A 231 3.52 -20.04 -10.86
N HIS A 232 4.24 -20.51 -9.84
CA HIS A 232 5.47 -21.29 -10.01
C HIS A 232 5.19 -22.63 -10.73
N GLU A 233 4.14 -23.35 -10.34
CA GLU A 233 3.78 -24.61 -10.98
C GLU A 233 3.39 -24.42 -12.46
N VAL A 234 2.67 -23.35 -12.79
CA VAL A 234 2.37 -23.01 -14.18
C VAL A 234 3.64 -22.65 -14.96
N GLN A 235 4.58 -21.91 -14.34
CA GLN A 235 5.86 -21.60 -14.97
C GLN A 235 6.70 -22.85 -15.21
N ALA A 236 6.68 -23.80 -14.27
CA ALA A 236 7.37 -25.08 -14.44
C ALA A 236 6.78 -25.86 -15.62
N LEU A 237 5.46 -25.94 -15.74
CA LEU A 237 4.80 -26.53 -16.91
C LEU A 237 5.21 -25.81 -18.21
N CYS A 238 5.18 -24.48 -18.25
CA CYS A 238 5.59 -23.72 -19.44
C CYS A 238 7.08 -23.83 -19.77
N GLY A 239 7.93 -24.21 -18.81
CA GLY A 239 9.37 -24.43 -19.01
C GLY A 239 9.73 -25.82 -19.52
N MET A 240 8.77 -26.73 -19.67
CA MET A 240 9.01 -28.08 -20.19
C MET A 240 8.99 -28.06 -21.71
N ASP A 241 10.02 -28.62 -22.33
CA ASP A 241 10.10 -28.72 -23.80
C ASP A 241 9.07 -29.69 -24.37
N VAL A 242 8.60 -30.64 -23.55
CA VAL A 242 7.66 -31.69 -23.93
C VAL A 242 6.70 -31.93 -22.78
N PHE A 243 5.39 -31.95 -23.08
CA PHE A 243 4.35 -32.27 -22.11
C PHE A 243 4.06 -33.77 -22.14
N GLY A 244 4.07 -34.39 -20.95
CA GLY A 244 3.58 -35.75 -20.77
C GLY A 244 2.05 -35.77 -20.58
N ALA A 245 1.44 -36.93 -20.72
CA ALA A 245 0.02 -37.15 -20.45
C ALA A 245 -0.21 -37.16 -18.91
N PRO A 246 -0.97 -36.25 -18.31
CA PRO A 246 -1.31 -36.31 -16.90
C PRO A 246 -2.24 -37.52 -16.64
N ARG A 247 -2.32 -37.95 -15.39
CA ARG A 247 -3.24 -39.02 -15.00
C ARG A 247 -4.68 -38.65 -15.30
N ALA A 248 -5.49 -39.62 -15.69
CA ALA A 248 -6.89 -39.41 -16.03
C ALA A 248 -7.69 -38.69 -14.92
N GLU A 249 -7.42 -38.99 -13.66
CA GLU A 249 -8.07 -38.33 -12.51
C GLU A 249 -7.71 -36.83 -12.42
N THR A 250 -6.43 -36.49 -12.60
CA THR A 250 -5.94 -35.10 -12.58
C THR A 250 -6.50 -34.31 -13.75
N LEU A 251 -6.53 -34.94 -14.92
CA LEU A 251 -7.06 -34.35 -16.15
C LEU A 251 -8.57 -34.09 -16.04
N THR A 252 -9.35 -35.05 -15.50
CA THR A 252 -10.80 -34.87 -15.28
C THR A 252 -11.08 -33.69 -14.35
N ARG A 253 -10.36 -33.56 -13.24
CA ARG A 253 -10.50 -32.43 -12.31
C ARG A 253 -10.17 -31.09 -12.98
N LEU A 254 -9.13 -31.05 -13.82
CA LEU A 254 -8.81 -29.83 -14.56
C LEU A 254 -9.87 -29.51 -15.61
N ALA A 255 -10.35 -30.51 -16.35
CA ALA A 255 -11.38 -30.37 -17.37
C ALA A 255 -12.70 -29.83 -16.78
N GLU A 256 -13.10 -30.33 -15.61
CA GLU A 256 -14.25 -29.79 -14.86
C GLU A 256 -14.10 -28.32 -14.49
N LEU A 257 -12.89 -27.88 -14.07
CA LEU A 257 -12.62 -26.49 -13.73
C LEU A 257 -12.59 -25.57 -14.96
N CYS A 258 -12.08 -26.09 -16.09
CA CYS A 258 -11.99 -25.34 -17.34
C CYS A 258 -13.27 -25.37 -18.18
N GLY A 259 -14.18 -26.29 -17.91
CA GLY A 259 -15.36 -26.56 -18.76
C GLY A 259 -14.99 -27.19 -20.12
N GLU A 260 -13.92 -27.98 -20.15
CA GLU A 260 -13.40 -28.70 -21.34
C GLU A 260 -13.68 -30.19 -21.25
N GLU A 261 -13.54 -30.90 -22.39
CA GLU A 261 -13.53 -32.35 -22.39
C GLU A 261 -12.17 -32.87 -21.91
N PRO A 262 -12.11 -34.02 -21.19
CA PRO A 262 -10.85 -34.52 -20.61
C PRO A 262 -9.97 -35.22 -21.66
N GLU A 263 -9.71 -34.55 -22.78
CA GLU A 263 -8.79 -34.99 -23.82
C GLU A 263 -7.59 -34.05 -23.89
N PRO A 264 -6.36 -34.52 -23.56
CA PRO A 264 -5.18 -33.68 -23.67
C PRO A 264 -4.84 -33.40 -25.15
N ALA A 265 -4.22 -32.24 -25.42
CA ALA A 265 -3.63 -32.01 -26.73
C ALA A 265 -2.70 -33.16 -27.08
N GLN A 266 -2.66 -33.58 -28.35
CA GLN A 266 -1.94 -34.75 -28.83
C GLN A 266 -0.54 -34.85 -28.20
N THR A 267 -0.40 -35.76 -27.26
CA THR A 267 0.90 -36.07 -26.66
C THR A 267 1.67 -36.92 -27.67
N THR A 268 2.79 -36.41 -28.13
CA THR A 268 3.82 -37.28 -28.76
C THR A 268 4.10 -38.34 -27.73
N GLU A 269 4.34 -39.63 -28.16
CA GLU A 269 4.70 -40.73 -27.25
C GLU A 269 5.95 -40.36 -26.42
N THR A 270 5.70 -39.65 -25.33
CA THR A 270 6.70 -39.18 -24.37
C THR A 270 6.82 -40.24 -23.29
N GLY A 271 8.06 -40.58 -22.94
CA GLY A 271 8.27 -41.64 -21.96
C GLY A 271 7.64 -41.34 -20.61
N VAL A 272 7.30 -42.39 -19.86
CA VAL A 272 6.66 -42.42 -18.53
C VAL A 272 7.20 -41.36 -17.53
N GLN A 273 8.42 -40.89 -17.72
CA GLN A 273 9.07 -39.90 -16.87
C GLN A 273 8.46 -38.48 -17.05
N TYR A 274 8.14 -38.09 -18.27
CA TYR A 274 7.50 -36.78 -18.54
C TYR A 274 6.05 -36.74 -18.08
N ASP A 275 5.33 -37.88 -18.18
CA ASP A 275 3.95 -38.01 -17.69
C ASP A 275 3.90 -37.78 -16.16
N ALA A 276 4.84 -38.38 -15.41
CA ALA A 276 4.89 -38.23 -13.97
C ALA A 276 5.22 -36.78 -13.53
N VAL A 277 6.11 -36.09 -14.26
CA VAL A 277 6.48 -34.70 -13.95
C VAL A 277 5.33 -33.76 -14.26
N THR A 278 4.68 -33.90 -15.42
CA THR A 278 3.51 -33.10 -15.79
C THR A 278 2.38 -33.27 -14.78
N ASP A 279 2.08 -34.52 -14.41
CA ASP A 279 1.04 -34.84 -13.44
C ASP A 279 1.35 -34.25 -12.05
N TYR A 280 2.60 -34.34 -11.62
CA TYR A 280 3.04 -33.74 -10.35
C TYR A 280 2.80 -32.22 -10.28
N HIS A 281 3.25 -31.47 -11.28
CA HIS A 281 3.08 -30.02 -11.32
C HIS A 281 1.59 -29.64 -11.41
N LEU A 282 0.81 -30.39 -12.18
CA LEU A 282 -0.61 -30.17 -12.31
C LEU A 282 -1.37 -30.46 -11.00
N GLN A 283 -1.02 -31.54 -10.29
CA GLN A 283 -1.60 -31.82 -8.96
C GLN A 283 -1.26 -30.74 -7.95
N CYS A 284 0.01 -30.28 -7.91
CA CYS A 284 0.43 -29.19 -7.04
C CYS A 284 -0.32 -27.88 -7.35
N TYR A 285 -0.54 -27.56 -8.64
CA TYR A 285 -1.33 -26.42 -9.07
C TYR A 285 -2.79 -26.53 -8.61
N LEU A 286 -3.45 -27.67 -8.89
CA LEU A 286 -4.85 -27.89 -8.51
C LEU A 286 -5.07 -27.86 -6.99
N GLN A 287 -4.13 -28.36 -6.23
CA GLN A 287 -4.13 -28.27 -4.77
C GLN A 287 -4.06 -26.81 -4.29
N ALA A 288 -3.10 -26.03 -4.82
CA ALA A 288 -2.94 -24.62 -4.47
C ALA A 288 -4.18 -23.80 -4.89
N TYR A 289 -4.72 -24.06 -6.07
CA TYR A 289 -5.93 -23.42 -6.58
C TYR A 289 -7.16 -23.71 -5.70
N GLY A 290 -7.36 -24.98 -5.30
CA GLY A 290 -8.47 -25.37 -4.42
C GLY A 290 -8.40 -24.70 -3.06
N PHE A 291 -7.26 -24.76 -2.37
CA PHE A 291 -7.08 -24.08 -1.09
C PHE A 291 -7.27 -22.57 -1.19
N LEU A 292 -6.78 -21.95 -2.26
CA LEU A 292 -6.93 -20.50 -2.45
C LEU A 292 -8.40 -20.13 -2.68
N SER A 293 -9.18 -20.98 -3.36
CA SER A 293 -10.63 -20.79 -3.57
C SER A 293 -11.43 -20.92 -2.28
N GLU A 294 -11.00 -21.77 -1.35
CA GLU A 294 -11.62 -21.91 -0.03
C GLU A 294 -11.31 -20.71 0.89
N LEU A 295 -10.10 -20.17 0.82
CA LEU A 295 -9.66 -19.06 1.64
C LEU A 295 -10.18 -17.69 1.15
N THR A 296 -10.53 -17.57 -0.13
CA THR A 296 -11.15 -16.35 -0.68
C THR A 296 -12.67 -16.44 -0.54
N PRO A 297 -13.31 -15.69 0.39
CA PRO A 297 -14.75 -15.76 0.55
C PRO A 297 -15.44 -15.40 -0.78
N ARG A 298 -16.31 -16.27 -1.24
CA ARG A 298 -17.30 -15.91 -2.26
C ARG A 298 -18.05 -14.71 -1.70
N GLU A 299 -18.18 -13.67 -2.51
CA GLU A 299 -18.84 -12.42 -2.18
C GLU A 299 -20.15 -12.66 -1.40
N GLN A 300 -20.06 -12.68 -0.06
CA GLN A 300 -21.24 -12.59 0.77
C GLN A 300 -21.76 -11.16 0.64
N ALA A 301 -23.06 -11.05 0.38
CA ALA A 301 -23.84 -9.82 0.27
C ALA A 301 -23.41 -8.75 1.30
N PRO A 302 -23.60 -7.45 1.02
CA PRO A 302 -23.02 -6.36 1.80
C PRO A 302 -23.33 -6.54 3.28
N ALA A 303 -22.29 -6.49 4.09
CA ALA A 303 -22.34 -6.55 5.54
C ALA A 303 -23.17 -5.37 6.10
N ALA A 304 -24.50 -5.51 6.05
CA ALA A 304 -25.48 -4.66 6.70
C ALA A 304 -25.82 -5.13 8.12
N GLU A 305 -25.20 -6.22 8.62
CA GLU A 305 -25.64 -6.89 9.85
C GLU A 305 -24.62 -6.96 11.01
N ILE A 306 -23.43 -6.30 10.90
CA ILE A 306 -22.43 -6.35 11.98
C ILE A 306 -22.45 -5.08 12.88
N VAL A 307 -23.46 -4.25 12.81
CA VAL A 307 -23.60 -3.05 13.69
C VAL A 307 -24.67 -3.23 14.77
N ALA A 308 -25.26 -4.40 14.94
CA ALA A 308 -26.36 -4.62 15.89
C ALA A 308 -26.03 -5.46 17.13
N GLU A 309 -24.77 -5.87 17.37
CA GLU A 309 -24.40 -6.55 18.61
C GLU A 309 -23.02 -6.08 19.13
N GLU A 310 -22.98 -4.89 19.73
CA GLU A 310 -22.14 -4.52 20.89
C GLU A 310 -22.65 -3.22 21.52
#